data_b3a3033b5c50494a135755c3b32a050c
#
_entry.id   b3a3033b5c50494a135755c3b32a050c
#
_cell.length_a   1.000
_cell.length_b   1.000
_cell.length_c   1.000
_cell.angle_alpha   90.00
_cell.angle_beta   90.00
_cell.angle_gamma   90.00
#
_symmetry.space_group_name_H-M   'P 1'
#
loop_
_entity.id
_entity.type
_entity.pdbx_description
1 polymer ?
#
loop_
_entity_poly.entity_id
_entity_poly.type
_entity_poly.pdbx_seq_one_letter_code
_entity_poly.pdbx_strand_id
1 'polypeptide(L)'
;MSCAFGFDYGSRLIGVAVGNRLTASARGIAAIPNRDGTPDWIQLDNLRQNWLPDTLVVGLPLTLDGEEQPASRGARRFASQLSERYNLPVVLVDERHTSQEAARRFAQARAAGLKRKRDVQQIDAEAAAVILEGWLTGMTEAMPGAAAP
;
A
#
# COMPACT_ATOMS: atom_id res chain seq x y z
N MET A 1 8.87 -6.82 -17.83
CA MET A 1 8.71 -7.57 -16.58
C MET A 1 7.47 -7.10 -15.87
N SER A 2 6.77 -8.05 -15.28
CA SER A 2 5.48 -7.80 -14.62
C SER A 2 5.72 -7.45 -13.15
N CYS A 3 5.37 -6.23 -12.76
CA CYS A 3 5.42 -5.83 -11.36
C CYS A 3 4.12 -5.16 -10.95
N ALA A 4 3.88 -5.12 -9.65
CA ALA A 4 2.71 -4.49 -9.06
C ALA A 4 3.16 -3.49 -8.00
N PHE A 5 2.35 -2.45 -7.79
CA PHE A 5 2.53 -1.56 -6.66
C PHE A 5 1.56 -1.95 -5.56
N GLY A 6 2.01 -1.79 -4.31
CA GLY A 6 1.16 -1.87 -3.14
C GLY A 6 1.13 -0.54 -2.43
N PHE A 7 -0.01 -0.21 -1.85
CA PHE A 7 -0.20 1.07 -1.17
C PHE A 7 -0.81 0.87 0.21
N ASP A 8 -0.24 1.56 1.19
CA ASP A 8 -0.84 1.70 2.50
C ASP A 8 -1.29 3.16 2.64
N TYR A 9 -2.59 3.39 2.50
CA TYR A 9 -3.14 4.74 2.49
C TYR A 9 -3.21 5.30 3.90
N GLY A 10 -2.46 6.35 4.17
CA GLY A 10 -2.50 7.08 5.44
C GLY A 10 -2.96 8.51 5.24
N SER A 11 -3.41 9.15 6.31
CA SER A 11 -3.90 10.52 6.25
C SER A 11 -2.78 11.53 5.98
N ARG A 12 -1.55 11.20 6.30
CA ARG A 12 -0.38 12.09 6.11
C ARG A 12 0.64 11.55 5.14
N LEU A 13 0.79 10.24 5.10
CA LEU A 13 1.74 9.56 4.22
C LEU A 13 1.06 8.37 3.60
N ILE A 14 1.42 8.07 2.37
CA ILE A 14 0.97 6.89 1.66
C ILE A 14 2.20 6.04 1.40
N GLY A 15 2.28 4.87 2.03
CA GLY A 15 3.36 3.94 1.78
C GLY A 15 3.23 3.31 0.40
N VAL A 16 4.35 3.15 -0.29
CA VAL A 16 4.38 2.53 -1.62
C VAL A 16 5.41 1.41 -1.63
N ALA A 17 5.01 0.28 -2.18
CA ALA A 17 5.89 -0.87 -2.36
C ALA A 17 5.82 -1.35 -3.80
N VAL A 18 6.87 -2.02 -4.24
CA VAL A 18 6.90 -2.71 -5.53
C VAL A 18 7.08 -4.20 -5.29
N GLY A 19 6.37 -5.00 -6.05
CA GLY A 19 6.44 -6.45 -5.93
C GLY A 19 6.62 -7.15 -7.25
N ASN A 20 7.22 -8.33 -7.18
CA ASN A 20 7.50 -9.17 -8.33
C ASN A 20 6.65 -10.45 -8.23
N ARG A 21 5.87 -10.73 -9.28
CA ARG A 21 4.99 -11.90 -9.29
C ARG A 21 5.76 -13.21 -9.32
N LEU A 22 6.93 -13.24 -9.95
CA LEU A 22 7.71 -14.46 -10.05
C LEU A 22 8.23 -14.93 -8.70
N THR A 23 8.71 -14.00 -7.88
CA THR A 23 9.26 -14.31 -6.56
C THR A 23 8.22 -14.19 -5.45
N ALA A 24 7.05 -13.63 -5.75
CA ALA A 24 5.99 -13.33 -4.79
C ALA A 24 6.53 -12.50 -3.61
N SER A 25 7.47 -11.61 -3.88
CA SER A 25 8.11 -10.77 -2.87
C SER A 25 7.87 -9.30 -3.18
N ALA A 26 7.87 -8.48 -2.14
CA ALA A 26 7.67 -7.04 -2.25
C ALA A 26 8.62 -6.30 -1.32
N ARG A 27 8.91 -5.05 -1.68
CA ARG A 27 9.72 -4.18 -0.83
C ARG A 27 9.16 -2.76 -0.87
N GLY A 28 9.27 -2.05 0.25
CA GLY A 28 8.88 -0.66 0.31
C GLY A 28 9.87 0.21 -0.46
N ILE A 29 9.33 1.15 -1.24
CA ILE A 29 10.17 2.03 -2.07
C ILE A 29 9.98 3.51 -1.76
N ALA A 30 8.85 3.90 -1.15
CA ALA A 30 8.61 5.31 -0.88
C ALA A 30 7.50 5.50 0.14
N ALA A 31 7.47 6.70 0.71
CA ALA A 31 6.32 7.22 1.44
C ALA A 31 5.98 8.56 0.80
N ILE A 32 4.77 8.67 0.28
CA ILE A 32 4.31 9.83 -0.48
C ILE A 32 3.52 10.75 0.45
N PRO A 33 3.81 12.05 0.49
CA PRO A 33 3.00 12.98 1.26
C PRO A 33 1.54 12.97 0.81
N ASN A 34 0.65 13.05 1.80
CA ASN A 34 -0.79 13.14 1.55
C ASN A 34 -1.32 14.30 2.39
N ARG A 35 -1.86 15.32 1.75
CA ARG A 35 -2.35 16.53 2.43
C ARG A 35 -3.85 16.65 2.22
N ASP A 36 -4.60 16.44 3.30
CA ASP A 36 -6.06 16.59 3.30
C ASP A 36 -6.71 15.82 2.17
N GLY A 37 -6.29 14.58 1.97
CA GLY A 37 -6.83 13.73 0.93
C GLY A 37 -6.28 14.02 -0.47
N THR A 38 -5.24 14.85 -0.56
CA THR A 38 -4.59 15.15 -1.84
C THR A 38 -3.18 14.57 -1.84
N PRO A 39 -3.00 13.39 -2.46
CA PRO A 39 -1.67 12.78 -2.59
C PRO A 39 -0.74 13.66 -3.43
N ASP A 40 0.56 13.52 -3.18
CA ASP A 40 1.56 14.16 -4.02
C ASP A 40 1.66 13.36 -5.33
N TRP A 41 0.81 13.73 -6.27
CA TRP A 41 0.70 13.01 -7.54
C TRP A 41 1.97 13.12 -8.39
N ILE A 42 2.76 14.18 -8.22
CA ILE A 42 4.01 14.33 -8.96
C ILE A 42 4.99 13.22 -8.59
N GLN A 43 5.16 12.98 -7.29
CA GLN A 43 6.02 11.89 -6.83
C GLN A 43 5.50 10.53 -7.26
N LEU A 44 4.19 10.34 -7.17
CA LEU A 44 3.59 9.06 -7.54
C LEU A 44 3.69 8.81 -9.04
N ASP A 45 3.47 9.84 -9.86
CA ASP A 45 3.64 9.74 -11.31
C ASP A 45 5.08 9.34 -11.67
N ASN A 46 6.06 9.89 -10.95
CA ASN A 46 7.47 9.55 -11.17
C ASN A 46 7.74 8.08 -10.84
N LEU A 47 7.19 7.59 -9.74
CA LEU A 47 7.34 6.17 -9.37
C LEU A 47 6.69 5.28 -10.42
N ARG A 48 5.50 5.62 -10.85
CA ARG A 48 4.79 4.84 -11.88
C ARG A 48 5.58 4.82 -13.18
N GLN A 49 6.17 5.94 -13.56
CA GLN A 49 6.98 6.03 -14.78
C GLN A 49 8.26 5.22 -14.68
N ASN A 50 8.88 5.18 -13.50
CA ASN A 50 10.14 4.47 -13.30
C ASN A 50 9.96 2.96 -13.22
N TRP A 51 8.86 2.50 -12.64
CA TRP A 51 8.64 1.08 -12.36
C TRP A 51 7.68 0.40 -13.34
N LEU A 52 6.77 1.16 -13.93
CA LEU A 52 5.76 0.69 -14.89
C LEU A 52 4.97 -0.51 -14.34
N PRO A 53 4.30 -0.38 -13.20
CA PRO A 53 3.49 -1.48 -12.68
C PRO A 53 2.28 -1.74 -13.57
N ASP A 54 1.84 -2.98 -13.59
CA ASP A 54 0.66 -3.35 -14.36
C ASP A 54 -0.60 -3.49 -13.49
N THR A 55 -0.45 -3.52 -12.17
CA THR A 55 -1.55 -3.65 -11.23
C THR A 55 -1.23 -2.83 -9.98
N LEU A 56 -2.27 -2.23 -9.40
CA LEU A 56 -2.15 -1.42 -8.20
C LEU A 56 -2.99 -2.08 -7.10
N VAL A 57 -2.38 -2.33 -5.94
CA VAL A 57 -3.02 -3.00 -4.82
C VAL A 57 -3.09 -2.01 -3.65
N VAL A 58 -4.29 -1.78 -3.13
CA VAL A 58 -4.52 -0.83 -2.03
C VAL A 58 -5.04 -1.59 -0.82
N GLY A 59 -4.38 -1.41 0.32
CA GLY A 59 -4.85 -1.98 1.56
C GLY A 59 -6.10 -1.26 2.05
N LEU A 60 -7.11 -2.01 2.43
CA LEU A 60 -8.36 -1.48 2.97
C LEU A 60 -8.38 -1.72 4.47
N PRO A 61 -8.25 -0.67 5.29
CA PRO A 61 -8.28 -0.84 6.74
C PRO A 61 -9.70 -1.13 7.20
N LEU A 62 -9.86 -2.21 7.98
CA LEU A 62 -11.14 -2.61 8.52
C LEU A 62 -10.99 -2.80 10.03
N THR A 63 -12.10 -2.73 10.76
CA THR A 63 -12.11 -3.11 12.16
C THR A 63 -11.91 -4.63 12.28
N LEU A 64 -11.64 -5.10 13.48
CA LEU A 64 -11.46 -6.54 13.70
C LEU A 64 -12.72 -7.34 13.31
N ASP A 65 -13.88 -6.71 13.37
CA ASP A 65 -15.15 -7.32 12.95
C ASP A 65 -15.38 -7.26 11.45
N GLY A 66 -14.46 -6.66 10.71
CA GLY A 66 -14.56 -6.55 9.26
C GLY A 66 -15.37 -5.37 8.77
N GLU A 67 -15.67 -4.41 9.63
CA GLU A 67 -16.44 -3.23 9.26
C GLU A 67 -15.54 -2.09 8.77
N GLU A 68 -16.08 -1.27 7.87
CA GLU A 68 -15.35 -0.12 7.37
C GLU A 68 -15.36 1.02 8.38
N GLN A 69 -14.31 1.81 8.35
CA GLN A 69 -14.10 2.96 9.20
C GLN A 69 -13.73 4.17 8.34
N PRO A 70 -13.60 5.38 8.91
CA PRO A 70 -13.28 6.56 8.09
C PRO A 70 -12.05 6.39 7.22
N ALA A 71 -11.02 5.69 7.71
CA ALA A 71 -9.82 5.41 6.92
C ALA A 71 -10.14 4.53 5.71
N SER A 72 -11.14 3.65 5.80
CA SER A 72 -11.56 2.81 4.68
C SER A 72 -12.08 3.65 3.52
N ARG A 73 -12.83 4.70 3.82
CA ARG A 73 -13.35 5.61 2.78
C ARG A 73 -12.23 6.34 2.06
N GLY A 74 -11.21 6.77 2.81
CA GLY A 74 -10.03 7.39 2.22
C GLY A 74 -9.31 6.45 1.27
N ALA A 75 -9.13 5.20 1.69
CA ALA A 75 -8.47 4.19 0.86
C ALA A 75 -9.27 3.89 -0.41
N ARG A 76 -10.60 3.79 -0.31
CA ARG A 76 -11.46 3.56 -1.47
C ARG A 76 -11.42 4.73 -2.44
N ARG A 77 -11.45 5.96 -1.93
CA ARG A 77 -11.35 7.16 -2.76
C ARG A 77 -10.01 7.20 -3.48
N PHE A 78 -8.93 6.88 -2.77
CA PHE A 78 -7.59 6.83 -3.36
C PHE A 78 -7.53 5.77 -4.47
N ALA A 79 -8.12 4.59 -4.24
CA ALA A 79 -8.18 3.54 -5.25
C ALA A 79 -8.90 4.02 -6.52
N SER A 80 -10.01 4.75 -6.37
CA SER A 80 -10.73 5.32 -7.51
C SER A 80 -9.88 6.33 -8.26
N GLN A 81 -9.16 7.18 -7.53
CA GLN A 81 -8.27 8.18 -8.13
C GLN A 81 -7.14 7.50 -8.91
N LEU A 82 -6.57 6.43 -8.37
CA LEU A 82 -5.54 5.66 -9.06
C LEU A 82 -6.07 5.05 -10.36
N SER A 83 -7.27 4.47 -10.32
CA SER A 83 -7.87 3.86 -11.49
C SER A 83 -8.10 4.89 -12.59
N GLU A 84 -8.62 6.05 -12.23
CA GLU A 84 -8.89 7.12 -13.20
C GLU A 84 -7.60 7.70 -13.78
N ARG A 85 -6.60 7.90 -12.92
CA ARG A 85 -5.38 8.58 -13.34
C ARG A 85 -4.49 7.69 -14.21
N TYR A 86 -4.33 6.43 -13.84
CA TYR A 86 -3.38 5.54 -14.50
C TYR A 86 -4.01 4.51 -15.42
N ASN A 87 -5.33 4.36 -15.36
CA ASN A 87 -6.06 3.40 -16.18
C ASN A 87 -5.48 1.99 -16.04
N LEU A 88 -5.20 1.58 -14.81
CA LEU A 88 -4.68 0.27 -14.46
C LEU A 88 -5.66 -0.43 -13.53
N PRO A 89 -5.64 -1.77 -13.50
CA PRO A 89 -6.43 -2.51 -12.50
C PRO A 89 -6.05 -2.11 -11.09
N VAL A 90 -7.03 -1.83 -10.25
CA VAL A 90 -6.81 -1.50 -8.83
C VAL A 90 -7.57 -2.53 -8.00
N VAL A 91 -6.84 -3.17 -7.09
CA VAL A 91 -7.37 -4.21 -6.22
C VAL A 91 -7.35 -3.70 -4.79
N LEU A 92 -8.47 -3.85 -4.08
CA LEU A 92 -8.55 -3.56 -2.64
C LEU A 92 -8.39 -4.87 -1.88
N VAL A 93 -7.56 -4.87 -0.86
CA VAL A 93 -7.34 -6.05 -0.04
C VAL A 93 -7.53 -5.72 1.44
N ASP A 94 -8.03 -6.71 2.19
CA ASP A 94 -8.21 -6.58 3.63
C ASP A 94 -6.84 -6.59 4.31
N GLU A 95 -6.53 -5.53 5.07
CA GLU A 95 -5.23 -5.39 5.71
C GLU A 95 -5.24 -5.69 7.22
N ARG A 96 -6.30 -6.31 7.75
CA ARG A 96 -6.38 -6.57 9.20
C ARG A 96 -5.17 -7.35 9.72
N HIS A 97 -4.74 -8.40 9.02
CA HIS A 97 -3.56 -9.19 9.39
C HIS A 97 -2.27 -8.50 9.00
N THR A 98 -2.32 -7.68 7.96
CA THR A 98 -1.18 -6.95 7.44
C THR A 98 -0.65 -5.95 8.46
N SER A 99 -1.54 -5.25 9.16
CA SER A 99 -1.14 -4.28 10.17
C SER A 99 -0.36 -4.92 11.31
N GLN A 100 -0.73 -6.14 11.71
CA GLN A 100 -0.03 -6.88 12.75
C GLN A 100 1.37 -7.27 12.28
N GLU A 101 1.50 -7.72 11.04
CA GLU A 101 2.79 -8.10 10.48
C GLU A 101 3.70 -6.87 10.35
N ALA A 102 3.16 -5.75 9.89
CA ALA A 102 3.92 -4.50 9.78
C ALA A 102 4.40 -4.03 11.15
N ALA A 103 3.56 -4.14 12.18
CA ALA A 103 3.92 -3.77 13.54
C ALA A 103 5.05 -4.67 14.06
N ARG A 104 5.01 -5.95 13.76
CA ARG A 104 6.05 -6.90 14.15
C ARG A 104 7.38 -6.58 13.48
N ARG A 105 7.35 -6.28 12.16
CA ARG A 105 8.55 -5.90 11.42
C ARG A 105 9.12 -4.59 11.97
N PHE A 106 8.26 -3.65 12.33
CA PHE A 106 8.70 -2.40 12.93
C PHE A 106 9.38 -2.62 14.29
N ALA A 107 8.81 -3.50 15.12
CA ALA A 107 9.40 -3.84 16.41
C ALA A 107 10.78 -4.45 16.25
N GLN A 108 10.96 -5.31 15.25
CA GLN A 108 12.25 -5.91 14.93
C GLN A 108 13.26 -4.84 14.48
N ALA A 109 12.83 -3.92 13.63
CA ALA A 109 13.68 -2.83 13.16
C ALA A 109 14.11 -1.93 14.32
N ARG A 110 13.19 -1.64 15.25
CA ARG A 110 13.48 -0.84 16.44
C ARG A 110 14.52 -1.53 17.32
N ALA A 111 14.41 -2.83 17.48
CA ALA A 111 15.38 -3.62 18.24
C ALA A 111 16.76 -3.58 17.60
N ALA A 112 16.82 -3.38 16.28
CA ALA A 112 18.07 -3.22 15.54
C ALA A 112 18.62 -1.80 15.58
N GLY A 113 17.97 -0.87 16.29
CA GLY A 113 18.48 0.49 16.51
C GLY A 113 17.93 1.55 15.55
N LEU A 114 16.89 1.25 14.79
CA LEU A 114 16.26 2.24 13.91
C LEU A 114 15.30 3.10 14.72
N LYS A 115 15.66 4.37 14.96
CA LYS A 115 14.88 5.28 15.81
C LYS A 115 14.77 6.69 15.23
N ARG A 116 15.04 6.90 13.94
CA ARG A 116 15.07 8.22 13.35
C ARG A 116 13.77 8.53 12.62
N LYS A 117 13.54 9.81 12.34
CA LYS A 117 12.35 10.29 11.64
C LYS A 117 12.12 9.59 10.29
N ARG A 118 13.17 9.29 9.56
CA ARG A 118 13.09 8.55 8.30
C ARG A 118 12.57 7.13 8.48
N ASP A 119 12.68 6.58 9.70
CA ASP A 119 12.20 5.24 10.00
C ASP A 119 10.67 5.21 10.04
N VAL A 120 10.03 6.33 10.35
CA VAL A 120 8.57 6.46 10.30
C VAL A 120 8.10 6.33 8.86
N GLN A 121 8.79 6.96 7.90
CA GLN A 121 8.48 6.81 6.47
C GLN A 121 8.72 5.39 6.01
N GLN A 122 9.76 4.75 6.53
CA GLN A 122 10.05 3.36 6.20
C GLN A 122 8.97 2.42 6.73
N ILE A 123 8.33 2.75 7.85
CA ILE A 123 7.22 1.96 8.37
C ILE A 123 6.06 1.95 7.38
N ASP A 124 5.71 3.10 6.82
CA ASP A 124 4.62 3.18 5.86
C ASP A 124 4.94 2.39 4.59
N ALA A 125 6.17 2.50 4.10
CA ALA A 125 6.61 1.73 2.94
C ALA A 125 6.63 0.23 3.24
N GLU A 126 7.06 -0.15 4.45
CA GLU A 126 7.07 -1.56 4.86
C GLU A 126 5.66 -2.11 5.01
N ALA A 127 4.73 -1.32 5.52
CA ALA A 127 3.34 -1.72 5.60
C ALA A 127 2.77 -1.98 4.21
N ALA A 128 3.10 -1.12 3.24
CA ALA A 128 2.70 -1.33 1.86
C ALA A 128 3.29 -2.61 1.28
N ALA A 129 4.53 -2.93 1.63
CA ALA A 129 5.16 -4.18 1.19
C ALA A 129 4.45 -5.41 1.75
N VAL A 130 4.05 -5.37 3.01
CA VAL A 130 3.31 -6.47 3.64
C VAL A 130 1.96 -6.67 2.96
N ILE A 131 1.26 -5.59 2.65
CA ILE A 131 -0.02 -5.63 1.91
C ILE A 131 0.19 -6.32 0.57
N LEU A 132 1.20 -5.90 -0.16
CA LEU A 132 1.46 -6.39 -1.51
C LEU A 132 1.91 -7.86 -1.48
N GLU A 133 2.78 -8.24 -0.56
CA GLU A 133 3.19 -9.64 -0.40
C GLU A 133 2.01 -10.54 -0.10
N GLY A 134 1.10 -10.08 0.78
CA GLY A 134 -0.11 -10.85 1.09
C GLY A 134 -0.93 -11.15 -0.15
N TRP A 135 -1.09 -10.17 -1.02
CA TRP A 135 -1.80 -10.36 -2.28
C TRP A 135 -1.04 -11.26 -3.25
N LEU A 136 0.27 -11.05 -3.38
CA LEU A 136 1.11 -11.85 -4.29
C LEU A 136 1.16 -13.32 -3.90
N THR A 137 1.14 -13.61 -2.60
CA THR A 137 1.19 -14.99 -2.11
C THR A 137 -0.19 -15.64 -1.98
N GLY A 138 -1.26 -14.89 -2.26
CA GLY A 138 -2.62 -15.40 -2.12
C GLY A 138 -3.12 -15.48 -0.68
N MET A 139 -2.41 -14.87 0.27
CA MET A 139 -2.83 -14.87 1.68
C MET A 139 -3.96 -13.90 1.97
N THR A 140 -4.16 -12.91 1.10
CA THR A 140 -5.25 -11.96 1.22
C THR A 140 -6.08 -11.98 -0.05
N GLU A 141 -7.40 -11.86 0.09
CA GLU A 141 -8.33 -11.86 -1.03
C GLU A 141 -8.71 -10.44 -1.40
N ALA A 142 -9.05 -10.23 -2.67
CA ALA A 142 -9.57 -8.96 -3.14
C ALA A 142 -10.91 -8.68 -2.48
N MET A 143 -11.11 -7.42 -2.08
CA MET A 143 -12.36 -7.00 -1.44
C MET A 143 -13.41 -6.64 -2.49
N PRO A 144 -14.70 -6.84 -2.18
CA PRO A 144 -15.77 -6.39 -3.06
C PRO A 144 -15.68 -4.89 -3.32
N GLY A 145 -16.03 -4.47 -4.52
CA GLY A 145 -16.03 -3.06 -4.90
C GLY A 145 -14.68 -2.56 -5.36
N ALA A 146 -13.73 -3.46 -5.66
CA ALA A 146 -12.45 -3.06 -6.24
C ALA A 146 -12.69 -2.37 -7.59
N ALA A 147 -11.95 -1.28 -7.82
CA ALA A 147 -12.07 -0.56 -9.09
C ALA A 147 -11.35 -1.33 -10.19
N ALA A 148 -11.95 -1.38 -11.36
CA ALA A 148 -11.35 -2.00 -12.54
C ALA A 148 -11.38 -1.01 -13.70
N PRO A 149 -10.38 -1.04 -14.57
CA PRO A 149 -10.40 -0.18 -15.75
C PRO A 149 -11.48 -0.61 -16.73
#